data_d63bc0bf452cdd0200a754771dba50b7
#
_entry.id   d63bc0bf452cdd0200a754771dba50b7
#
_cell.length_a   1.000
_cell.length_b   1.000
_cell.length_c   1.000
_cell.angle_alpha   90.00
_cell.angle_beta   90.00
_cell.angle_gamma   90.00
#
_symmetry.space_group_name_H-M   'P 1'
#
loop_
_entity.id
_entity.type
_entity.pdbx_description
1 polymer ?
#
loop_
_entity_poly.entity_id
_entity_poly.type
_entity_poly.pdbx_seq_one_letter_code
_entity_poly.pdbx_strand_id
1 'polypeptide(L)'
;MQKIRRNDEIIVIAGKDKGKRGKVLRVLADDRLVVGGINLVKRHTKPNPQANQPGGVIEREAPIHVSNVMLFNPASGKGERIASKVLEDGRKVRVFRSSGEAV
;
A
#
# COMPACT_ATOMS: atom_id res chain seq x y z
N MET A 1 -7.67 9.31 -12.07
CA MET A 1 -6.92 9.62 -10.83
C MET A 1 -6.76 8.36 -10.01
N GLN A 2 -5.54 8.04 -9.59
CA GLN A 2 -5.29 6.92 -8.69
C GLN A 2 -5.73 7.28 -7.28
N LYS A 3 -6.50 6.38 -6.67
CA LYS A 3 -7.03 6.60 -5.32
C LYS A 3 -5.98 6.38 -4.23
N ILE A 4 -5.03 5.48 -4.46
CA ILE A 4 -3.94 5.20 -3.53
C ILE A 4 -2.63 5.55 -4.21
N ARG A 5 -1.78 6.28 -3.51
CA ARG A 5 -0.50 6.78 -4.02
C ARG A 5 0.65 6.35 -3.13
N ARG A 6 1.86 6.49 -3.67
CA ARG A 6 3.09 6.30 -2.90
C ARG A 6 3.09 7.18 -1.64
N ASN A 7 3.58 6.62 -0.55
CA ASN A 7 3.65 7.21 0.78
C ASN A 7 2.31 7.29 1.53
N ASP A 8 1.21 6.82 0.96
CA ASP A 8 -0.05 6.73 1.69
C ASP A 8 0.03 5.63 2.74
N GLU A 9 -0.60 5.85 3.89
CA GLU A 9 -0.78 4.82 4.89
C GLU A 9 -2.05 4.04 4.58
N ILE A 10 -1.92 2.71 4.53
CA ILE A 10 -3.03 1.81 4.23
C ILE A 10 -3.22 0.78 5.34
N ILE A 11 -4.39 0.19 5.37
CA ILE A 11 -4.69 -0.97 6.21
C ILE A 11 -5.15 -2.12 5.33
N VAL A 12 -4.67 -3.32 5.64
CA VAL A 12 -5.05 -4.52 4.89
C VAL A 12 -6.39 -5.02 5.41
N ILE A 13 -7.34 -5.26 4.49
CA ILE A 13 -8.70 -5.66 4.84
C ILE A 13 -8.99 -7.14 4.56
N ALA A 14 -8.11 -7.83 3.87
CA ALA A 14 -8.29 -9.24 3.52
C ALA A 14 -6.95 -9.95 3.43
N GLY A 15 -6.96 -11.27 3.60
CA GLY A 15 -5.78 -12.11 3.50
C GLY A 15 -5.06 -12.30 4.84
N LYS A 16 -3.85 -12.86 4.74
CA LYS A 16 -3.06 -13.23 5.94
C LYS A 16 -2.64 -12.03 6.80
N ASP A 17 -2.54 -10.86 6.21
CA ASP A 17 -2.11 -9.63 6.91
C ASP A 17 -3.27 -8.73 7.30
N LYS A 18 -4.50 -9.24 7.28
CA LYS A 18 -5.69 -8.47 7.64
C LYS A 18 -5.51 -7.73 8.97
N GLY A 19 -5.79 -6.44 8.96
CA GLY A 19 -5.68 -5.58 10.13
C GLY A 19 -4.31 -4.91 10.29
N LYS A 20 -3.31 -5.30 9.51
CA LYS A 20 -2.00 -4.64 9.54
C LYS A 20 -2.01 -3.36 8.75
N ARG A 21 -1.26 -2.38 9.22
CA ARG A 21 -1.08 -1.09 8.54
C ARG A 21 0.32 -0.99 7.98
N GLY A 22 0.46 -0.25 6.90
CA GLY A 22 1.76 0.00 6.31
C GLY A 22 1.73 1.20 5.38
N LYS A 23 2.90 1.62 4.96
CA LYS A 23 3.08 2.74 4.06
C LYS A 23 3.37 2.23 2.65
N VAL A 24 2.68 2.78 1.66
CA VAL A 24 2.88 2.39 0.26
C VAL A 24 4.27 2.82 -0.19
N LEU A 25 5.07 1.85 -0.61
CA LEU A 25 6.43 2.08 -1.11
C LEU A 25 6.43 2.34 -2.61
N ARG A 26 5.61 1.60 -3.36
CA ARG A 26 5.48 1.76 -4.81
C ARG A 26 4.06 1.39 -5.26
N VAL A 27 3.63 2.02 -6.34
CA VAL A 27 2.39 1.68 -7.03
C VAL A 27 2.78 1.07 -8.38
N LEU A 28 2.28 -0.14 -8.64
CA LEU A 28 2.57 -0.86 -9.87
C LEU A 28 1.44 -0.69 -10.89
N ALA A 29 1.74 -0.98 -12.15
CA ALA A 29 0.82 -0.71 -13.25
C ALA A 29 -0.42 -1.61 -13.31
N ASP A 30 -0.38 -2.77 -12.66
CA ASP A 30 -1.45 -3.79 -12.72
C ASP A 30 -2.36 -3.79 -11.47
N ASP A 31 -2.64 -2.63 -10.91
CA ASP A 31 -3.45 -2.44 -9.71
C ASP A 31 -2.86 -3.14 -8.47
N ARG A 32 -1.54 -3.20 -8.39
CA ARG A 32 -0.82 -3.77 -7.26
C ARG A 32 0.03 -2.73 -6.58
N LEU A 33 0.23 -2.93 -5.30
CA LEU A 33 1.02 -2.05 -4.45
C LEU A 33 2.10 -2.85 -3.73
N VAL A 34 3.23 -2.21 -3.50
CA VAL A 34 4.23 -2.72 -2.56
C VAL A 34 4.14 -1.87 -1.30
N VAL A 35 3.86 -2.52 -0.18
CA VAL A 35 3.62 -1.85 1.10
C VAL A 35 4.64 -2.34 2.12
N GLY A 36 5.24 -1.41 2.84
CA GLY A 36 6.27 -1.73 3.83
C GLY A 36 5.73 -2.64 4.94
N GLY A 37 6.43 -3.74 5.19
CA GLY A 37 6.08 -4.70 6.22
C GLY A 37 4.86 -5.57 5.94
N ILE A 38 4.25 -5.45 4.75
CA ILE A 38 3.04 -6.17 4.37
C ILE A 38 3.36 -7.17 3.27
N ASN A 39 2.67 -8.32 3.33
CA ASN A 39 2.80 -9.40 2.35
C ASN A 39 4.26 -9.84 2.17
N LEU A 40 4.94 -10.02 3.30
CA LEU A 40 6.32 -10.46 3.31
C LEU A 40 6.43 -11.89 2.84
N VAL A 41 7.34 -12.13 1.92
CA VAL A 41 7.67 -13.46 1.44
C VAL A 41 9.14 -13.74 1.69
N LYS A 42 9.44 -14.98 2.04
CA LYS A 42 10.81 -15.44 2.24
C LYS A 42 11.32 -16.09 0.97
N ARG A 43 12.47 -15.65 0.50
CA ARG A 43 13.12 -16.26 -0.65
C ARG A 43 14.47 -16.82 -0.24
N HIS A 44 14.73 -18.06 -0.66
CA HIS A 44 16.05 -18.63 -0.57
C HIS A 44 16.88 -18.13 -1.73
N THR A 45 17.98 -17.46 -1.43
CA THR A 45 18.92 -17.02 -2.44
C THR A 45 20.17 -17.91 -2.41
N LYS A 46 20.67 -18.27 -3.61
CA LYS A 46 21.92 -19.00 -3.72
C LYS A 46 23.10 -18.03 -3.54
N PRO A 47 24.22 -18.47 -2.93
CA PRO A 47 25.41 -17.66 -2.88
C PRO A 47 25.86 -17.23 -4.28
N ASN A 48 26.25 -15.99 -4.43
CA ASN A 48 26.81 -15.48 -5.67
C ASN A 48 28.21 -14.94 -5.40
N PRO A 49 29.25 -15.73 -5.62
CA PRO A 49 30.62 -15.29 -5.33
C PRO A 49 31.08 -14.12 -6.20
N GLN A 50 30.56 -13.99 -7.40
CA GLN A 50 30.90 -12.86 -8.27
C GLN A 50 30.33 -11.54 -7.79
N ALA A 51 29.15 -11.58 -7.20
CA ALA A 51 28.50 -10.40 -6.62
C ALA A 51 28.82 -10.26 -5.13
N ASN A 52 29.62 -11.14 -4.58
CA ASN A 52 29.98 -11.16 -3.16
C ASN A 52 28.75 -11.17 -2.23
N GLN A 53 27.71 -11.86 -2.64
CA GLN A 53 26.47 -11.98 -1.88
C GLN A 53 26.41 -13.33 -1.17
N PRO A 54 26.27 -13.35 0.15
CA PRO A 54 26.03 -14.61 0.86
C PRO A 54 24.62 -15.12 0.52
N GLY A 55 24.49 -16.42 0.41
CA GLY A 55 23.18 -17.03 0.28
C GLY A 55 22.41 -16.96 1.59
N GLY A 56 21.12 -17.24 1.53
CA GLY A 56 20.29 -17.28 2.72
C GLY A 56 18.83 -17.05 2.42
N VAL A 57 18.09 -16.74 3.47
CA VAL A 57 16.66 -16.41 3.39
C VAL A 57 16.50 -14.91 3.46
N ILE A 58 15.89 -14.33 2.43
CA ILE A 58 15.63 -12.89 2.37
C ILE A 58 14.12 -12.67 2.44
N GLU A 59 13.70 -11.79 3.34
CA GLU A 59 12.31 -11.35 3.40
C GLU A 59 12.15 -10.10 2.54
N ARG A 60 11.13 -10.10 1.67
CA ARG A 60 10.80 -8.96 0.83
C ARG A 60 9.29 -8.79 0.77
N GLU A 61 8.85 -7.55 0.63
CA GLU A 61 7.46 -7.26 0.39
C GLU A 61 7.08 -7.70 -1.02
N ALA A 62 6.10 -8.59 -1.13
CA ALA A 62 5.49 -8.94 -2.40
C ALA A 62 4.35 -7.97 -2.72
N PRO A 63 4.05 -7.73 -4.01
CA PRO A 63 2.92 -6.88 -4.37
C PRO A 63 1.60 -7.42 -3.83
N ILE A 64 0.73 -6.51 -3.38
CA ILE A 64 -0.61 -6.81 -2.93
C ILE A 64 -1.60 -6.07 -3.82
N HIS A 65 -2.72 -6.73 -4.17
CA HIS A 65 -3.73 -6.10 -5.01
C HIS A 65 -4.43 -4.97 -4.26
N VAL A 66 -4.73 -3.89 -4.95
CA VAL A 66 -5.34 -2.69 -4.37
C VAL A 66 -6.70 -2.97 -3.72
N SER A 67 -7.44 -3.97 -4.20
CA SER A 67 -8.73 -4.36 -3.62
C SER A 67 -8.62 -4.93 -2.21
N ASN A 68 -7.44 -5.35 -1.78
CA ASN A 68 -7.20 -5.94 -0.48
C ASN A 68 -6.78 -4.91 0.58
N VAL A 69 -6.74 -3.65 0.23
CA VAL A 69 -6.32 -2.57 1.12
C VAL A 69 -7.31 -1.41 1.07
N MET A 70 -7.31 -0.62 2.13
CA MET A 70 -8.01 0.66 2.18
C MET A 70 -7.06 1.71 2.71
N LEU A 71 -7.30 2.97 2.36
CA LEU A 71 -6.55 4.07 2.94
C LEU A 71 -6.90 4.19 4.41
N PHE A 72 -5.87 4.29 5.26
CA PHE A 72 -6.07 4.44 6.70
C PHE A 72 -6.39 5.89 7.03
N ASN A 73 -7.50 6.10 7.77
CA ASN A 73 -7.87 7.41 8.27
C ASN A 73 -7.50 7.50 9.75
N PRO A 74 -6.48 8.28 10.12
CA PRO A 74 -6.07 8.38 11.52
C PRO A 74 -7.13 9.03 12.41
N ALA A 75 -8.01 9.85 11.85
CA ALA A 75 -9.08 10.48 12.63
C ALA A 75 -10.14 9.47 13.09
N SER A 76 -10.47 8.47 12.24
CA SER A 76 -11.42 7.43 12.60
C SER A 76 -10.76 6.17 13.15
N GLY A 77 -9.46 6.01 12.94
CA GLY A 77 -8.70 4.84 13.35
C GLY A 77 -8.97 3.58 12.55
N LYS A 78 -9.52 3.71 11.36
CA LYS A 78 -9.87 2.57 10.49
C LYS A 78 -9.65 2.88 9.03
N GLY A 79 -9.74 1.85 8.18
CA GLY A 79 -9.66 1.99 6.75
C GLY A 79 -10.94 2.60 6.17
N GLU A 80 -10.80 3.46 5.20
CA GLU A 80 -11.92 4.11 4.54
C GLU A 80 -11.67 4.18 3.04
N ARG A 81 -12.76 4.18 2.28
CA ARG A 81 -12.71 4.30 0.83
C ARG A 81 -12.45 5.75 0.43
N ILE A 82 -11.82 5.91 -0.73
CA ILE A 82 -11.46 7.20 -1.28
C ILE A 82 -12.42 7.56 -2.39
N ALA A 83 -12.84 8.82 -2.40
CA ALA A 83 -13.59 9.42 -3.50
C ALA A 83 -12.82 10.62 -4.04
N SER A 84 -13.20 11.07 -5.22
CA SER A 84 -12.67 12.31 -5.81
C SER A 84 -13.66 13.43 -5.57
N LYS A 85 -13.15 14.60 -5.20
CA LYS A 85 -13.95 15.82 -5.06
C LYS A 85 -13.35 16.89 -5.96
N VAL A 86 -14.21 17.58 -6.70
CA VAL A 86 -13.81 18.71 -7.53
C VAL A 86 -13.95 19.97 -6.71
N LEU A 87 -12.85 20.71 -6.58
CA LEU A 87 -12.84 22.00 -5.89
C LEU A 87 -13.40 23.11 -6.79
N GLU A 88 -13.70 24.27 -6.20
CA GLU A 88 -14.23 25.41 -6.93
C GLU A 88 -13.32 25.89 -8.07
N ASP A 89 -12.02 25.69 -7.91
CA ASP A 89 -11.02 26.05 -8.93
C ASP A 89 -10.83 24.98 -10.01
N GLY A 90 -11.64 23.90 -9.99
CA GLY A 90 -11.59 22.82 -10.96
C GLY A 90 -10.61 21.70 -10.65
N ARG A 91 -9.82 21.80 -9.60
CA ARG A 91 -8.88 20.75 -9.22
C ARG A 91 -9.61 19.58 -8.55
N LYS A 92 -9.13 18.37 -8.83
CA LYS A 92 -9.63 17.17 -8.17
C LYS A 92 -8.74 16.82 -6.98
N VAL A 93 -9.36 16.54 -5.85
CA VAL A 93 -8.66 16.09 -4.65
C VAL A 93 -9.21 14.77 -4.18
N ARG A 94 -8.37 14.02 -3.49
CA ARG A 94 -8.80 12.78 -2.85
C ARG A 94 -9.42 13.11 -1.51
N VAL A 95 -10.57 12.53 -1.22
CA VAL A 95 -11.25 12.69 0.05
C VAL A 95 -11.68 11.35 0.60
N PHE A 96 -11.82 11.24 1.90
CA PHE A 96 -12.43 10.06 2.51
C PHE A 96 -13.93 10.09 2.21
N ARG A 97 -14.43 9.02 1.63
CA ARG A 97 -15.82 8.94 1.19
C ARG A 97 -16.82 9.14 2.33
N SER A 98 -16.49 8.66 3.52
CA SER A 98 -17.39 8.73 4.67
C SER A 98 -17.51 10.13 5.26
N SER A 99 -16.43 10.90 5.29
CA SER A 99 -16.40 12.21 5.94
C SER A 99 -16.31 13.38 4.97
N GLY A 100 -15.87 13.13 3.74
CA GLY A 100 -15.61 14.20 2.77
C GLY A 100 -14.36 15.01 3.07
N GLU A 101 -13.59 14.62 4.07
CA GLU A 101 -12.35 15.32 4.42
C GLU A 101 -11.23 14.94 3.46
N ALA A 102 -10.35 15.90 3.17
CA ALA A 102 -9.20 15.67 2.31
C ALA A 102 -8.23 14.65 2.94
N VAL A 103 -7.69 13.82 2.06
CA VAL A 103 -6.68 12.85 2.44
C VAL A 103 -5.36 13.54 2.78
#